data_4d40dbc50c5f0c0da67ff83a74216860
#
_entry.id   4d40dbc50c5f0c0da67ff83a74216860
#
_cell.length_a   1.000
_cell.length_b   1.000
_cell.length_c   1.000
_cell.angle_alpha   90.00
_cell.angle_beta   90.00
_cell.angle_gamma   90.00
#
_symmetry.space_group_name_H-M   'P 1'
#
loop_
_entity.id
_entity.type
_entity.pdbx_description
1 polymer ?
#
loop_
_entity_poly.entity_id
_entity_poly.type
_entity_poly.pdbx_seq_one_letter_code
_entity_poly.pdbx_strand_id
1 'polypeptide(L)'
;MENITTKITSSYNNALDIKVVDGHFATNHSHINKYIDMTTLKSRRKMALAAAKSMATEYVATTIVDTIVCMDGTEVIGAYLANALTENGIVSMNQHQTIYIMTPEVHSSGQLIFRDNLQPMIKDKNILLLLASATTGKTIKQSIECIEYYLSLIHISEPTRP
;
A
#
# COMPACT_ATOMS: atom_id res chain seq x y z
N MET A 1 34.18 -0.89 2.35
CA MET A 1 33.58 -2.09 1.71
C MET A 1 32.64 -1.57 0.65
N GLU A 2 32.89 -1.88 -0.63
CA GLU A 2 31.94 -1.56 -1.68
C GLU A 2 30.72 -2.48 -1.51
N ASN A 3 29.55 -1.89 -1.32
CA ASN A 3 28.31 -2.64 -1.25
C ASN A 3 28.01 -3.21 -2.64
N ILE A 4 27.97 -4.51 -2.75
CA ILE A 4 27.64 -5.19 -4.00
C ILE A 4 26.14 -5.00 -4.23
N THR A 5 25.82 -4.33 -5.33
CA THR A 5 24.41 -4.11 -5.73
C THR A 5 24.06 -5.06 -6.86
N THR A 6 23.08 -5.91 -6.64
CA THR A 6 22.54 -6.84 -7.64
C THR A 6 21.17 -6.35 -8.11
N LYS A 7 20.96 -6.33 -9.41
CA LYS A 7 19.67 -6.00 -10.02
C LYS A 7 18.90 -7.30 -10.27
N ILE A 8 17.67 -7.36 -9.77
CA ILE A 8 16.75 -8.48 -9.99
C ILE A 8 15.59 -8.00 -10.84
N THR A 9 15.38 -8.62 -12.00
CA THR A 9 14.27 -8.31 -12.89
C THR A 9 13.13 -9.31 -12.66
N SER A 10 11.89 -8.83 -12.66
CA SER A 10 10.71 -9.68 -12.50
C SER A 10 10.57 -10.65 -13.67
N SER A 11 10.30 -11.93 -13.38
CA SER A 11 9.99 -12.95 -14.41
C SER A 11 8.64 -12.71 -15.08
N TYR A 12 7.72 -12.00 -14.44
CA TYR A 12 6.38 -11.71 -14.97
C TYR A 12 6.33 -10.42 -15.78
N ASN A 13 7.23 -9.47 -15.50
CA ASN A 13 7.24 -8.18 -16.18
C ASN A 13 8.66 -7.62 -16.25
N ASN A 14 9.29 -7.73 -17.40
CA ASN A 14 10.67 -7.26 -17.64
C ASN A 14 10.88 -5.75 -17.45
N ALA A 15 9.80 -4.96 -17.35
CA ALA A 15 9.87 -3.54 -17.02
C ALA A 15 10.06 -3.28 -15.51
N LEU A 16 9.92 -4.32 -14.69
CA LEU A 16 10.07 -4.25 -13.24
C LEU A 16 11.41 -4.81 -12.81
N ASP A 17 12.21 -3.98 -12.22
CA ASP A 17 13.45 -4.38 -11.56
C ASP A 17 13.55 -3.76 -10.15
N ILE A 18 14.20 -4.49 -9.27
CA ILE A 18 14.56 -4.05 -7.93
C ILE A 18 16.07 -4.19 -7.74
N LYS A 19 16.61 -3.35 -6.88
CA LYS A 19 18.02 -3.42 -6.49
C LYS A 19 18.12 -4.10 -5.13
N VAL A 20 18.98 -5.09 -5.05
CA VAL A 20 19.34 -5.75 -3.79
C VAL A 20 20.78 -5.38 -3.46
N VAL A 21 20.97 -4.83 -2.28
CA VAL A 21 22.28 -4.41 -1.78
C VAL A 21 22.71 -5.38 -0.71
N ASP A 22 23.87 -6.02 -0.90
CA ASP A 22 24.47 -6.89 0.11
C ASP A 22 25.18 -6.03 1.16
N GLY A 23 24.96 -6.34 2.44
CA GLY A 23 25.55 -5.58 3.54
C GLY A 23 24.99 -6.03 4.88
N HIS A 24 25.30 -5.27 5.93
CA HIS A 24 24.72 -5.47 7.25
C HIS A 24 23.85 -4.25 7.58
N PHE A 25 22.56 -4.45 7.63
CA PHE A 25 21.57 -3.38 7.86
C PHE A 25 20.78 -3.66 9.13
N ALA A 26 20.69 -2.65 9.98
CA ALA A 26 19.84 -2.68 11.16
C ALA A 26 18.46 -2.10 10.81
N THR A 27 17.42 -2.86 11.10
CA THR A 27 16.04 -2.38 11.08
C THR A 27 15.54 -2.22 12.52
N ASN A 28 14.37 -1.64 12.70
CA ASN A 28 13.78 -1.50 14.04
C ASN A 28 13.50 -2.83 14.75
N HIS A 29 13.52 -3.95 14.03
CA HIS A 29 13.12 -5.25 14.54
C HIS A 29 14.12 -6.37 14.29
N SER A 30 15.11 -6.16 13.41
CA SER A 30 16.06 -7.20 13.02
C SER A 30 17.30 -6.65 12.33
N HIS A 31 18.36 -7.46 12.31
CA HIS A 31 19.51 -7.25 11.44
C HIS A 31 19.33 -8.09 10.19
N ILE A 32 19.55 -7.49 9.03
CA ILE A 32 19.44 -8.15 7.73
C ILE A 32 20.75 -8.00 6.94
N ASN A 33 21.07 -9.00 6.14
CA ASN A 33 22.27 -9.01 5.31
C ASN A 33 22.02 -8.57 3.86
N LYS A 34 20.77 -8.33 3.51
CA LYS A 34 20.37 -7.82 2.19
C LYS A 34 19.33 -6.72 2.36
N TYR A 35 19.55 -5.61 1.69
CA TYR A 35 18.57 -4.52 1.64
C TYR A 35 17.95 -4.45 0.25
N ILE A 36 16.63 -4.44 0.19
CA ILE A 36 15.87 -4.27 -1.07
C ILE A 36 15.58 -2.79 -1.25
N ASP A 37 16.20 -2.18 -2.26
CA ASP A 37 15.96 -0.78 -2.60
C ASP A 37 14.74 -0.65 -3.51
N MET A 38 13.64 -0.18 -2.94
CA MET A 38 12.38 0.05 -3.62
C MET A 38 12.22 1.50 -4.13
N THR A 39 13.22 2.35 -3.92
CA THR A 39 13.11 3.79 -4.20
C THR A 39 12.73 4.06 -5.65
N THR A 40 13.42 3.43 -6.59
CA THR A 40 13.13 3.60 -8.02
C THR A 40 11.76 3.06 -8.40
N LEU A 41 11.34 1.93 -7.82
CA LEU A 41 10.04 1.34 -8.08
C LEU A 41 8.91 2.25 -7.60
N LYS A 42 9.05 2.85 -6.43
CA LYS A 42 8.05 3.74 -5.83
C LYS A 42 7.97 5.11 -6.49
N SER A 43 9.10 5.68 -6.90
CA SER A 43 9.20 7.08 -7.31
C SER A 43 9.26 7.29 -8.83
N ARG A 44 9.78 6.32 -9.59
CA ARG A 44 9.89 6.44 -11.04
C ARG A 44 8.58 6.07 -11.72
N ARG A 45 7.93 7.07 -12.35
CA ARG A 45 6.61 6.93 -12.99
C ARG A 45 6.44 5.64 -13.81
N LYS A 46 7.40 5.34 -14.71
CA LYS A 46 7.31 4.18 -15.59
C LYS A 46 7.28 2.86 -14.82
N MET A 47 8.06 2.76 -13.74
CA MET A 47 8.14 1.56 -12.91
C MET A 47 6.94 1.43 -11.99
N ALA A 48 6.50 2.54 -11.37
CA ALA A 48 5.30 2.56 -10.54
C ALA A 48 4.05 2.15 -11.35
N LEU A 49 3.92 2.66 -12.58
CA LEU A 49 2.85 2.28 -13.49
C LEU A 49 2.91 0.79 -13.86
N ALA A 50 4.11 0.26 -14.16
CA ALA A 50 4.28 -1.15 -14.49
C ALA A 50 3.96 -2.06 -13.31
N ALA A 51 4.37 -1.68 -12.08
CA ALA A 51 4.03 -2.39 -10.85
C ALA A 51 2.51 -2.40 -10.60
N ALA A 52 1.88 -1.25 -10.72
CA ALA A 52 0.43 -1.11 -10.56
C ALA A 52 -0.35 -1.98 -11.55
N LYS A 53 0.03 -1.96 -12.82
CA LYS A 53 -0.61 -2.81 -13.85
C LYS A 53 -0.43 -4.29 -13.57
N SER A 54 0.74 -4.72 -13.12
CA SER A 54 0.98 -6.13 -12.76
C SER A 54 0.12 -6.56 -11.57
N MET A 55 0.00 -5.71 -10.54
CA MET A 55 -0.87 -5.99 -9.39
C MET A 55 -2.35 -5.97 -9.77
N ALA A 56 -2.77 -5.04 -10.63
CA ALA A 56 -4.18 -4.94 -11.03
C ALA A 56 -4.71 -6.23 -11.65
N THR A 57 -3.88 -7.01 -12.33
CA THR A 57 -4.29 -8.29 -12.92
C THR A 57 -4.84 -9.28 -11.89
N GLU A 58 -4.36 -9.22 -10.67
CA GLU A 58 -4.80 -10.09 -9.56
C GLU A 58 -6.17 -9.66 -9.00
N TYR A 59 -6.44 -8.34 -8.97
CA TYR A 59 -7.56 -7.77 -8.22
C TYR A 59 -8.71 -7.28 -9.11
N VAL A 60 -8.47 -6.99 -10.38
CA VAL A 60 -9.42 -6.30 -11.27
C VAL A 60 -10.78 -7.03 -11.39
N ALA A 61 -10.76 -8.34 -11.49
CA ALA A 61 -11.97 -9.15 -11.67
C ALA A 61 -12.47 -9.85 -10.39
N THR A 62 -11.77 -9.72 -9.27
CA THR A 62 -12.02 -10.51 -8.06
C THR A 62 -12.29 -9.68 -6.83
N THR A 63 -11.90 -8.41 -6.82
CA THR A 63 -11.87 -7.62 -5.59
C THR A 63 -12.51 -6.25 -5.79
N ILE A 64 -13.47 -5.91 -4.95
CA ILE A 64 -14.01 -4.55 -4.86
C ILE A 64 -13.08 -3.76 -3.92
N VAL A 65 -12.65 -2.58 -4.38
CA VAL A 65 -11.75 -1.70 -3.63
C VAL A 65 -12.37 -0.31 -3.58
N ASP A 66 -12.63 0.18 -2.38
CA ASP A 66 -13.13 1.53 -2.16
C ASP A 66 -11.99 2.49 -1.79
N THR A 67 -10.98 1.97 -1.08
CA THR A 67 -9.86 2.79 -0.59
C THR A 67 -8.55 1.99 -0.63
N ILE A 68 -7.50 2.62 -1.13
CA ILE A 68 -6.13 2.11 -1.08
C ILE A 68 -5.37 2.88 0.00
N VAL A 69 -4.99 2.18 1.05
CA VAL A 69 -4.14 2.73 2.12
C VAL A 69 -2.68 2.46 1.76
N CYS A 70 -1.95 3.53 1.48
CA CYS A 70 -0.56 3.48 1.05
C CYS A 70 0.38 3.68 2.22
N MET A 71 1.31 2.75 2.40
CA MET A 71 2.36 2.79 3.40
C MET A 71 3.73 2.90 2.73
N ASP A 72 4.71 3.40 3.46
CA ASP A 72 6.11 3.40 3.05
C ASP A 72 6.41 4.10 1.70
N GLY A 73 5.64 5.13 1.35
CA GLY A 73 5.84 5.90 0.13
C GLY A 73 5.35 5.20 -1.14
N THR A 74 4.27 4.40 -1.05
CA THR A 74 3.67 3.68 -2.19
C THR A 74 2.54 4.44 -2.88
N GLU A 75 2.34 5.72 -2.59
CA GLU A 75 1.20 6.54 -3.06
C GLU A 75 1.14 6.61 -4.59
N VAL A 76 2.29 6.74 -5.25
CA VAL A 76 2.36 6.79 -6.72
C VAL A 76 1.90 5.46 -7.33
N ILE A 77 2.31 4.33 -6.74
CA ILE A 77 1.85 3.01 -7.16
C ILE A 77 0.35 2.88 -6.89
N GLY A 78 -0.11 3.31 -5.71
CA GLY A 78 -1.53 3.29 -5.33
C GLY A 78 -2.41 4.08 -6.30
N ALA A 79 -1.97 5.26 -6.73
CA ALA A 79 -2.70 6.07 -7.70
C ALA A 79 -2.83 5.37 -9.07
N TYR A 80 -1.74 4.79 -9.57
CA TYR A 80 -1.81 4.02 -10.81
C TYR A 80 -2.61 2.73 -10.67
N LEU A 81 -2.58 2.09 -9.50
CA LEU A 81 -3.38 0.90 -9.22
C LEU A 81 -4.88 1.23 -9.22
N ALA A 82 -5.28 2.32 -8.57
CA ALA A 82 -6.67 2.80 -8.60
C ALA A 82 -7.13 3.05 -10.05
N ASN A 83 -6.30 3.72 -10.86
CA ASN A 83 -6.59 3.93 -12.27
C ASN A 83 -6.74 2.62 -13.04
N ALA A 84 -5.80 1.67 -12.86
CA ALA A 84 -5.84 0.38 -13.56
C ALA A 84 -7.04 -0.49 -13.14
N LEU A 85 -7.50 -0.37 -11.89
CA LEU A 85 -8.69 -1.07 -11.39
C LEU A 85 -10.00 -0.47 -11.94
N THR A 86 -10.01 0.81 -12.34
CA THR A 86 -11.21 1.51 -12.79
C THR A 86 -11.24 1.81 -14.30
N GLU A 87 -10.17 1.51 -15.04
CA GLU A 87 -10.08 1.75 -16.49
C GLU A 87 -11.19 1.04 -17.28
N ASN A 88 -11.74 1.76 -18.25
CA ASN A 88 -12.73 1.23 -19.20
C ASN A 88 -12.08 0.19 -20.12
N GLY A 89 -12.82 -0.87 -20.43
CA GLY A 89 -12.41 -1.91 -21.37
C GLY A 89 -11.81 -3.16 -20.72
N ILE A 90 -11.57 -3.15 -19.41
CA ILE A 90 -11.25 -4.31 -18.60
C ILE A 90 -12.54 -4.75 -17.87
N VAL A 91 -12.78 -6.05 -17.75
CA VAL A 91 -13.86 -6.58 -16.91
C VAL A 91 -13.47 -6.37 -15.44
N SER A 92 -13.78 -5.20 -14.92
CA SER A 92 -13.43 -4.81 -13.56
C SER A 92 -14.65 -4.74 -12.67
N MET A 93 -14.55 -5.28 -11.46
CA MET A 93 -15.55 -5.09 -10.42
C MET A 93 -15.61 -3.63 -9.92
N ASN A 94 -14.58 -2.84 -10.21
CA ASN A 94 -14.46 -1.43 -9.80
C ASN A 94 -14.75 -0.44 -10.93
N GLN A 95 -15.36 -0.88 -12.03
CA GLN A 95 -15.67 -0.02 -13.16
C GLN A 95 -16.58 1.13 -12.68
N HIS A 96 -16.20 2.37 -13.01
CA HIS A 96 -16.88 3.60 -12.58
C HIS A 96 -16.92 3.86 -11.08
N GLN A 97 -16.14 3.13 -10.28
CA GLN A 97 -15.99 3.39 -8.85
C GLN A 97 -15.04 4.56 -8.60
N THR A 98 -15.30 5.27 -7.51
CA THR A 98 -14.33 6.22 -6.96
C THR A 98 -13.49 5.49 -5.93
N ILE A 99 -12.19 5.35 -6.22
CA ILE A 99 -11.24 4.76 -5.29
C ILE A 99 -10.46 5.88 -4.62
N TYR A 100 -10.49 5.93 -3.31
CA TYR A 100 -9.67 6.85 -2.53
C TYR A 100 -8.25 6.30 -2.34
N ILE A 101 -7.25 7.17 -2.41
CA ILE A 101 -5.85 6.85 -2.10
C ILE A 101 -5.46 7.71 -0.91
N MET A 102 -4.97 7.09 0.15
CA MET A 102 -4.59 7.82 1.35
C MET A 102 -3.39 7.19 2.05
N THR A 103 -2.68 8.05 2.79
CA THR A 103 -1.57 7.67 3.63
C THR A 103 -1.92 8.03 5.07
N PRO A 104 -1.92 7.08 6.00
CA PRO A 104 -2.11 7.37 7.41
C PRO A 104 -0.88 8.07 8.00
N GLU A 105 -1.08 8.80 9.07
CA GLU A 105 0.02 9.20 9.94
C GLU A 105 0.45 7.97 10.76
N VAL A 106 1.75 7.79 10.92
CA VAL A 106 2.30 6.69 11.72
C VAL A 106 2.86 7.26 13.01
N HIS A 107 2.27 6.87 14.13
CA HIS A 107 2.78 7.24 15.45
C HIS A 107 4.08 6.49 15.76
N SER A 108 4.88 7.00 16.70
CA SER A 108 6.13 6.37 17.14
C SER A 108 5.98 4.94 17.66
N SER A 109 4.77 4.58 18.12
CA SER A 109 4.40 3.21 18.52
C SER A 109 4.10 2.27 17.33
N GLY A 110 4.08 2.78 16.10
CA GLY A 110 3.66 2.05 14.90
C GLY A 110 2.15 2.04 14.66
N GLN A 111 1.37 2.74 15.48
CA GLN A 111 -0.07 2.87 15.31
C GLN A 111 -0.38 3.79 14.13
N LEU A 112 -1.34 3.37 13.29
CA LEU A 112 -1.87 4.18 12.19
C LEU A 112 -2.91 5.16 12.73
N ILE A 113 -2.83 6.40 12.30
CA ILE A 113 -3.79 7.44 12.66
C ILE A 113 -4.39 8.01 11.38
N PHE A 114 -5.71 7.95 11.28
CA PHE A 114 -6.48 8.60 10.24
C PHE A 114 -7.17 9.82 10.82
N ARG A 115 -6.92 10.99 10.24
CA ARG A 115 -7.59 12.24 10.66
C ARG A 115 -9.10 12.13 10.46
N ASP A 116 -9.85 12.88 11.24
CA ASP A 116 -11.32 12.83 11.26
C ASP A 116 -11.96 12.99 9.87
N ASN A 117 -11.40 13.87 9.04
CA ASN A 117 -11.86 14.09 7.66
C ASN A 117 -11.58 12.92 6.71
N LEU A 118 -10.70 11.97 7.06
CA LEU A 118 -10.40 10.77 6.27
C LEU A 118 -11.18 9.55 6.74
N GLN A 119 -11.71 9.55 7.96
CA GLN A 119 -12.43 8.41 8.52
C GLN A 119 -13.64 7.96 7.68
N PRO A 120 -14.44 8.85 7.07
CA PRO A 120 -15.54 8.44 6.19
C PRO A 120 -15.11 7.64 4.96
N MET A 121 -13.83 7.76 4.56
CA MET A 121 -13.26 7.02 3.42
C MET A 121 -12.69 5.66 3.83
N ILE A 122 -12.70 5.35 5.12
CA ILE A 122 -12.26 4.08 5.71
C ILE A 122 -13.47 3.29 6.21
N LYS A 123 -14.38 3.97 6.93
CA LYS A 123 -15.51 3.34 7.58
C LYS A 123 -16.41 2.62 6.57
N ASP A 124 -16.73 1.37 6.84
CA ASP A 124 -17.59 0.52 6.00
C ASP A 124 -17.11 0.39 4.54
N LYS A 125 -15.77 0.46 4.34
CA LYS A 125 -15.13 0.41 3.01
C LYS A 125 -14.31 -0.86 2.84
N ASN A 126 -14.18 -1.30 1.58
CA ASN A 126 -13.26 -2.35 1.19
C ASN A 126 -11.87 -1.74 1.03
N ILE A 127 -10.97 -2.08 1.94
CA ILE A 127 -9.64 -1.49 2.03
C ILE A 127 -8.60 -2.40 1.39
N LEU A 128 -7.81 -1.85 0.48
CA LEU A 128 -6.59 -2.47 -0.01
C LEU A 128 -5.38 -1.81 0.66
N LEU A 129 -4.66 -2.57 1.48
CA LEU A 129 -3.43 -2.11 2.12
C LEU A 129 -2.23 -2.35 1.22
N LEU A 130 -1.53 -1.28 0.85
CA LEU A 130 -0.35 -1.32 -0.02
C LEU A 130 0.91 -0.97 0.76
N LEU A 131 1.83 -1.92 0.84
CA LEU A 131 3.14 -1.77 1.50
C LEU A 131 4.27 -1.97 0.50
N ALA A 132 5.40 -1.30 0.73
CA ALA A 132 6.60 -1.48 -0.09
C ALA A 132 7.28 -2.83 0.17
N SER A 133 7.33 -3.24 1.43
CA SER A 133 7.98 -4.50 1.84
C SER A 133 7.42 -4.99 3.17
N ALA A 134 7.57 -6.28 3.41
CA ALA A 134 7.27 -6.89 4.68
C ALA A 134 8.37 -7.91 5.03
N THR A 135 8.84 -7.89 6.27
CA THR A 135 9.83 -8.84 6.78
C THR A 135 9.20 -9.86 7.73
N THR A 136 8.88 -9.44 8.94
CA THR A 136 8.29 -10.32 9.97
C THR A 136 6.76 -10.38 9.94
N GLY A 137 6.12 -9.57 9.10
CA GLY A 137 4.66 -9.42 9.07
C GLY A 137 4.08 -8.60 10.23
N LYS A 138 4.89 -8.15 11.20
CA LYS A 138 4.42 -7.36 12.34
C LYS A 138 3.73 -6.07 11.91
N THR A 139 4.33 -5.33 10.98
CA THR A 139 3.74 -4.10 10.43
C THR A 139 2.41 -4.37 9.75
N ILE A 140 2.32 -5.46 8.97
CA ILE A 140 1.07 -5.84 8.30
C ILE A 140 -0.01 -6.10 9.35
N LYS A 141 0.28 -6.94 10.35
CA LYS A 141 -0.67 -7.28 11.41
C LYS A 141 -1.15 -6.03 12.16
N GLN A 142 -0.23 -5.17 12.59
CA GLN A 142 -0.57 -3.93 13.29
C GLN A 142 -1.41 -2.99 12.41
N SER A 143 -1.07 -2.87 11.12
CA SER A 143 -1.83 -2.03 10.18
C SER A 143 -3.25 -2.56 9.98
N ILE A 144 -3.42 -3.87 9.86
CA ILE A 144 -4.75 -4.50 9.73
C ILE A 144 -5.56 -4.25 11.00
N GLU A 145 -5.02 -4.51 12.18
CA GLU A 145 -5.70 -4.28 13.46
C GLU A 145 -6.14 -2.81 13.62
N CYS A 146 -5.28 -1.85 13.22
CA CYS A 146 -5.64 -0.44 13.25
C CYS A 146 -6.77 -0.10 12.25
N ILE A 147 -6.70 -0.62 11.04
CA ILE A 147 -7.73 -0.39 10.01
C ILE A 147 -9.06 -1.00 10.47
N GLU A 148 -9.06 -2.22 11.01
CA GLU A 148 -10.25 -2.87 11.55
C GLU A 148 -10.90 -2.06 12.67
N TYR A 149 -10.11 -1.42 13.52
CA TYR A 149 -10.63 -0.49 14.53
C TYR A 149 -11.41 0.66 13.88
N TYR A 150 -10.87 1.31 12.85
CA TYR A 150 -11.57 2.39 12.14
C TYR A 150 -12.78 1.91 11.34
N LEU A 151 -12.74 0.70 10.79
CA LEU A 151 -13.89 0.06 10.13
C LEU A 151 -15.05 -0.17 11.11
N SER A 152 -14.73 -0.56 12.35
CA SER A 152 -15.69 -0.91 13.38
C SER A 152 -16.19 0.27 14.23
N LEU A 153 -15.68 1.48 14.02
CA LEU A 153 -16.13 2.67 14.74
C LEU A 153 -17.62 2.90 14.51
N ILE A 154 -18.43 2.44 15.47
CA ILE A 154 -19.84 2.79 15.57
C ILE A 154 -19.88 4.28 15.91
N HIS A 155 -20.67 5.07 15.17
CA HIS A 155 -21.01 6.41 15.62
C HIS A 155 -21.69 6.32 16.99
N ILE A 156 -20.94 6.62 18.02
CA ILE A 156 -21.54 7.15 19.24
C ILE A 156 -21.94 8.57 18.86
N SER A 157 -23.14 8.72 18.31
CA SER A 157 -23.76 10.03 18.20
C SER A 157 -23.79 10.60 19.61
N GLU A 158 -23.06 11.68 19.85
CA GLU A 158 -23.24 12.44 21.08
C GLU A 158 -24.74 12.74 21.20
N PRO A 159 -25.36 12.49 22.37
CA PRO A 159 -26.73 12.87 22.56
C PRO A 159 -26.79 14.38 22.37
N THR A 160 -27.54 14.81 21.35
CA THR A 160 -27.85 16.21 21.14
C THR A 160 -28.38 16.76 22.45
N ARG A 161 -27.60 17.65 23.07
CA ARG A 161 -28.07 18.40 24.23
C ARG A 161 -29.31 19.18 23.84
N PRO A 162 -30.38 19.12 24.65
CA PRO A 162 -31.57 19.90 24.43
C PRO A 162 -31.28 21.41 24.53
#